data_3a750e15c08e6199401f0e30f25d9c5b
#
_entry.id   3a750e15c08e6199401f0e30f25d9c5b
#
_cell.length_a   1.000
_cell.length_b   1.000
_cell.length_c   1.000
_cell.angle_alpha   90.00
_cell.angle_beta   90.00
_cell.angle_gamma   90.00
#
_symmetry.space_group_name_H-M   'P 1'
#
loop_
_entity.id
_entity.type
_entity.pdbx_description
1 polymer ?
#
loop_
_entity_poly.entity_id
_entity_poly.type
_entity_poly.pdbx_seq_one_letter_code
_entity_poly.pdbx_strand_id
1 'polypeptide(L)'
;AFVEKICKIIENSENWKNREIEENIEKKNEKLDLANNKIDVEQNKKSEKVDIEKNNVINLKQNMTKKELKKIKKQEKSSIKFDKKEDSIWTKVQRRIVWGFLRSFYKIFYRVKIEGTENVPKEGAFILCGNHIDFMKVPVVVVYCPRKVSFMGKIELFNNPFLARLGELFDVIPVKRGKQDVDAMKKSLKVLNSKEGLGIFPEGTTKGLEKGVKVKNGAAFMALRTGNPIVPVGVEVTKKPFSKIIVRYGKTLDYSQYKSKTPEKENLDKVTNEMMETIIGLANLHL
;
A
#
# COMPACT_ATOMS: atom_id res chain seq x y z
N ALA A 1 77.22 -8.77 -16.57
CA ALA A 1 77.11 -8.21 -15.23
C ALA A 1 75.98 -7.14 -15.10
N PHE A 2 75.94 -6.09 -16.03
CA PHE A 2 74.93 -5.04 -15.93
C PHE A 2 73.51 -5.54 -16.35
N VAL A 3 73.39 -6.25 -17.43
CA VAL A 3 72.16 -6.84 -17.95
C VAL A 3 71.54 -7.88 -16.97
N GLU A 4 72.37 -8.73 -16.37
CA GLU A 4 71.98 -9.65 -15.32
C GLU A 4 71.41 -8.98 -14.07
N LYS A 5 71.98 -7.82 -13.66
CA LYS A 5 71.41 -7.05 -12.54
C LYS A 5 70.04 -6.45 -12.85
N ILE A 6 69.82 -6.02 -14.09
CA ILE A 6 68.52 -5.47 -14.53
C ILE A 6 67.49 -6.60 -14.61
N CYS A 7 67.82 -7.78 -15.17
CA CYS A 7 66.93 -8.92 -15.20
C CYS A 7 66.47 -9.37 -13.78
N LYS A 8 67.40 -9.45 -12.83
CA LYS A 8 67.10 -9.77 -11.43
C LYS A 8 66.17 -8.70 -10.74
N ILE A 9 66.34 -7.44 -11.10
CA ILE A 9 65.46 -6.34 -10.57
C ILE A 9 64.04 -6.48 -11.15
N ILE A 10 63.91 -6.85 -12.44
CA ILE A 10 62.62 -7.03 -13.09
C ILE A 10 61.92 -8.27 -12.54
N GLU A 11 62.61 -9.42 -12.44
CA GLU A 11 62.04 -10.62 -11.82
C GLU A 11 61.59 -10.43 -10.36
N ASN A 12 62.38 -9.71 -9.57
CA ASN A 12 62.02 -9.39 -8.20
C ASN A 12 60.79 -8.44 -8.13
N SER A 13 60.66 -7.52 -9.08
CA SER A 13 59.50 -6.62 -9.13
C SER A 13 58.21 -7.31 -9.58
N GLU A 14 58.31 -8.25 -10.48
CA GLU A 14 57.16 -9.10 -10.92
C GLU A 14 56.72 -10.04 -9.79
N ASN A 15 57.67 -10.72 -9.12
CA ASN A 15 57.38 -11.55 -7.96
C ASN A 15 56.79 -10.79 -6.76
N TRP A 16 57.13 -9.53 -6.61
CA TRP A 16 56.54 -8.67 -5.55
C TRP A 16 55.10 -8.30 -5.91
N LYS A 17 54.83 -7.89 -7.16
CA LYS A 17 53.46 -7.63 -7.65
C LYS A 17 52.53 -8.81 -7.56
N ASN A 18 53.01 -10.00 -7.92
CA ASN A 18 52.25 -11.23 -7.86
C ASN A 18 51.87 -11.61 -6.42
N ARG A 19 52.81 -11.43 -5.45
CA ARG A 19 52.52 -11.64 -4.01
C ARG A 19 51.49 -10.67 -3.48
N GLU A 20 51.58 -9.37 -3.85
CA GLU A 20 50.59 -8.39 -3.43
C GLU A 20 49.19 -8.66 -3.98
N ILE A 21 49.09 -9.18 -5.21
CA ILE A 21 47.85 -9.61 -5.84
C ILE A 21 47.27 -10.82 -5.11
N GLU A 22 48.07 -11.84 -4.79
CA GLU A 22 47.65 -13.02 -4.04
C GLU A 22 47.16 -12.68 -2.63
N GLU A 23 47.86 -11.86 -1.87
CA GLU A 23 47.42 -11.38 -0.55
C GLU A 23 46.09 -10.59 -0.63
N ASN A 24 45.92 -9.78 -1.67
CA ASN A 24 44.68 -9.03 -1.86
C ASN A 24 43.48 -9.94 -2.25
N ILE A 25 43.74 -11.00 -3.02
CA ILE A 25 42.72 -12.01 -3.35
C ILE A 25 42.33 -12.80 -2.10
N GLU A 26 43.32 -13.20 -1.29
CA GLU A 26 43.08 -13.97 -0.05
C GLU A 26 42.27 -13.15 0.95
N LYS A 27 42.60 -11.91 1.20
CA LYS A 27 41.82 -10.95 2.04
C LYS A 27 40.41 -10.70 1.51
N LYS A 28 40.21 -10.75 0.19
CA LYS A 28 38.91 -10.58 -0.44
C LYS A 28 38.05 -11.84 -0.29
N ASN A 29 38.66 -13.01 -0.38
CA ASN A 29 37.99 -14.30 -0.18
C ASN A 29 37.59 -14.50 1.29
N GLU A 30 38.44 -14.18 2.26
CA GLU A 30 38.07 -14.20 3.69
C GLU A 30 36.87 -13.29 4.00
N LYS A 31 36.84 -12.07 3.41
CA LYS A 31 35.69 -11.18 3.56
C LYS A 31 34.41 -11.73 2.94
N LEU A 32 34.54 -12.45 1.81
CA LEU A 32 33.41 -13.09 1.13
C LEU A 32 32.86 -14.27 1.95
N ASP A 33 33.71 -15.08 2.53
CA ASP A 33 33.32 -16.21 3.37
C ASP A 33 32.68 -15.76 4.68
N LEU A 34 33.19 -14.68 5.28
CA LEU A 34 32.56 -14.03 6.45
C LEU A 34 31.16 -13.46 6.11
N ALA A 35 30.99 -12.92 4.92
CA ALA A 35 29.70 -12.41 4.45
C ALA A 35 28.72 -13.55 4.18
N ASN A 36 29.16 -14.62 3.54
CA ASN A 36 28.33 -15.80 3.27
C ASN A 36 27.91 -16.51 4.55
N ASN A 37 28.82 -16.69 5.51
CA ASN A 37 28.48 -17.25 6.84
C ASN A 37 27.45 -16.39 7.60
N LYS A 38 27.49 -15.05 7.48
CA LYS A 38 26.47 -14.18 8.06
C LYS A 38 25.11 -14.35 7.40
N ILE A 39 25.08 -14.52 6.07
CA ILE A 39 23.84 -14.75 5.29
C ILE A 39 23.21 -16.08 5.69
N ASP A 40 24.01 -17.14 5.84
CA ASP A 40 23.53 -18.48 6.21
C ASP A 40 22.98 -18.50 7.65
N VAL A 41 23.63 -17.81 8.61
CA VAL A 41 23.14 -17.67 9.97
C VAL A 41 21.83 -16.86 10.03
N GLU A 42 21.70 -15.85 9.17
CA GLU A 42 20.48 -15.04 9.12
C GLU A 42 19.31 -15.78 8.44
N GLN A 43 19.60 -16.60 7.44
CA GLN A 43 18.63 -17.50 6.79
C GLN A 43 18.18 -18.62 7.72
N ASN A 44 19.08 -19.25 8.48
CA ASN A 44 18.75 -20.27 9.49
C ASN A 44 17.90 -19.69 10.63
N LYS A 45 18.23 -18.51 11.16
CA LYS A 45 17.39 -17.81 12.15
C LYS A 45 16.01 -17.46 11.62
N LYS A 46 15.89 -17.21 10.31
CA LYS A 46 14.63 -16.91 9.66
C LYS A 46 13.77 -18.15 9.43
N SER A 47 14.38 -19.29 9.12
CA SER A 47 13.70 -20.59 9.01
C SER A 47 13.23 -21.12 10.36
N GLU A 48 14.05 -21.05 11.42
CA GLU A 48 13.63 -21.40 12.78
C GLU A 48 12.45 -20.55 13.29
N LYS A 49 12.47 -19.22 13.05
CA LYS A 49 11.34 -18.36 13.37
C LYS A 49 10.05 -18.74 12.64
N VAL A 50 10.16 -19.12 11.36
CA VAL A 50 9.01 -19.57 10.55
C VAL A 50 8.44 -20.87 11.06
N ASP A 51 9.29 -21.79 11.53
CA ASP A 51 8.84 -23.10 12.05
C ASP A 51 8.25 -22.97 13.46
N ILE A 52 8.77 -22.09 14.30
CA ILE A 52 8.15 -21.73 15.60
C ILE A 52 6.79 -21.07 15.40
N GLU A 53 6.65 -20.14 14.43
CA GLU A 53 5.36 -19.54 14.09
C GLU A 53 4.37 -20.56 13.53
N LYS A 54 4.81 -21.50 12.67
CA LYS A 54 3.96 -22.60 12.16
C LYS A 54 3.45 -23.49 13.30
N ASN A 55 4.33 -23.91 14.19
CA ASN A 55 3.97 -24.77 15.34
C ASN A 55 3.02 -24.03 16.30
N ASN A 56 3.24 -22.74 16.57
CA ASN A 56 2.32 -21.93 17.36
C ASN A 56 0.94 -21.78 16.69
N VAL A 57 0.89 -21.63 15.38
CA VAL A 57 -0.37 -21.57 14.59
C VAL A 57 -1.10 -22.92 14.63
N ILE A 58 -0.37 -24.04 14.57
CA ILE A 58 -0.95 -25.39 14.67
C ILE A 58 -1.55 -25.60 16.06
N ASN A 59 -0.83 -25.28 17.13
CA ASN A 59 -1.30 -25.38 18.51
C ASN A 59 -2.51 -24.46 18.79
N LEU A 60 -2.51 -23.23 18.26
CA LEU A 60 -3.64 -22.32 18.34
C LEU A 60 -4.87 -22.88 17.60
N LYS A 61 -4.70 -23.50 16.43
CA LYS A 61 -5.80 -24.11 15.67
C LYS A 61 -6.41 -25.33 16.37
N GLN A 62 -5.60 -26.10 17.09
CA GLN A 62 -6.07 -27.25 17.89
C GLN A 62 -6.94 -26.86 19.08
N ASN A 63 -6.68 -25.68 19.68
CA ASN A 63 -7.41 -25.17 20.86
C ASN A 63 -8.62 -24.30 20.49
N MET A 64 -8.92 -24.12 19.20
CA MET A 64 -10.01 -23.26 18.74
C MET A 64 -11.31 -24.04 18.54
N THR A 65 -12.42 -23.40 18.90
CA THR A 65 -13.76 -23.96 18.66
C THR A 65 -14.08 -24.10 17.15
N LYS A 66 -14.95 -25.05 16.81
CA LYS A 66 -15.41 -25.23 15.42
C LYS A 66 -15.98 -23.92 14.79
N LYS A 67 -16.54 -23.03 15.63
CA LYS A 67 -17.11 -21.74 15.20
C LYS A 67 -16.02 -20.74 14.84
N GLU A 68 -14.93 -20.70 15.58
CA GLU A 68 -13.75 -19.85 15.33
C GLU A 68 -12.98 -20.32 14.11
N LEU A 69 -12.79 -21.64 13.95
CA LEU A 69 -12.17 -22.23 12.77
C LEU A 69 -12.97 -21.94 11.48
N LYS A 70 -14.31 -22.00 11.54
CA LYS A 70 -15.18 -21.58 10.40
C LYS A 70 -15.02 -20.10 10.09
N LYS A 71 -14.84 -19.23 11.10
CA LYS A 71 -14.66 -17.79 10.91
C LYS A 71 -13.32 -17.48 10.25
N ILE A 72 -12.24 -18.15 10.68
CA ILE A 72 -10.90 -18.01 10.09
C ILE A 72 -10.89 -18.53 8.65
N LYS A 73 -11.42 -19.76 8.39
CA LYS A 73 -11.51 -20.30 7.03
C LYS A 73 -12.33 -19.41 6.09
N LYS A 74 -13.36 -18.73 6.59
CA LYS A 74 -14.15 -17.76 5.82
C LYS A 74 -13.35 -16.48 5.52
N GLN A 75 -12.52 -16.03 6.46
CA GLN A 75 -11.61 -14.90 6.28
C GLN A 75 -10.44 -15.23 5.34
N GLU A 76 -9.86 -16.42 5.42
CA GLU A 76 -8.84 -16.92 4.49
C GLU A 76 -9.41 -17.03 3.06
N LYS A 77 -10.63 -17.58 2.89
CA LYS A 77 -11.30 -17.60 1.58
C LYS A 77 -11.54 -16.22 0.98
N SER A 78 -11.86 -15.22 1.79
CA SER A 78 -12.05 -13.85 1.31
C SER A 78 -10.74 -13.16 0.91
N SER A 79 -9.61 -13.52 1.55
CA SER A 79 -8.29 -12.98 1.20
C SER A 79 -7.72 -13.60 -0.10
N ILE A 80 -8.08 -14.84 -0.42
CA ILE A 80 -7.60 -15.56 -1.62
C ILE A 80 -8.32 -15.06 -2.90
N LYS A 81 -9.56 -14.56 -2.78
CA LYS A 81 -10.35 -14.14 -3.95
C LYS A 81 -9.93 -12.83 -4.62
N PHE A 82 -8.96 -12.10 -4.08
CA PHE A 82 -8.46 -10.86 -4.70
C PHE A 82 -7.44 -11.10 -5.82
N ASP A 83 -7.32 -12.30 -6.37
CA ASP A 83 -6.58 -12.45 -7.62
C ASP A 83 -7.40 -11.81 -8.74
N LYS A 84 -6.86 -10.71 -9.26
CA LYS A 84 -7.45 -9.91 -10.31
C LYS A 84 -7.63 -10.79 -11.55
N LYS A 85 -8.76 -11.52 -11.63
CA LYS A 85 -9.24 -12.10 -12.89
C LYS A 85 -9.60 -10.94 -13.81
N GLU A 86 -9.25 -11.05 -15.08
CA GLU A 86 -9.81 -10.14 -16.08
C GLU A 86 -11.33 -10.08 -15.90
N ASP A 87 -11.84 -8.86 -15.80
CA ASP A 87 -13.26 -8.63 -15.61
C ASP A 87 -14.04 -9.31 -16.73
N SER A 88 -14.84 -10.29 -16.40
CA SER A 88 -15.78 -10.86 -17.36
C SER A 88 -16.76 -9.77 -17.84
N ILE A 89 -17.34 -9.94 -19.04
CA ILE A 89 -18.35 -9.01 -19.58
C ILE A 89 -19.46 -8.80 -18.55
N TRP A 90 -19.91 -9.86 -17.88
CA TRP A 90 -20.90 -9.81 -16.82
C TRP A 90 -20.49 -8.95 -15.62
N THR A 91 -19.24 -9.04 -15.18
CA THR A 91 -18.72 -8.21 -14.09
C THR A 91 -18.72 -6.73 -14.49
N LYS A 92 -18.35 -6.41 -15.73
CA LYS A 92 -18.40 -5.04 -16.28
C LYS A 92 -19.84 -4.50 -16.33
N VAL A 93 -20.80 -5.32 -16.76
CA VAL A 93 -22.22 -4.95 -16.81
C VAL A 93 -22.77 -4.72 -15.40
N GLN A 94 -22.55 -5.65 -14.47
CA GLN A 94 -22.97 -5.51 -13.08
C GLN A 94 -22.39 -4.26 -12.42
N ARG A 95 -21.11 -3.98 -12.66
CA ARG A 95 -20.45 -2.75 -12.17
C ARG A 95 -21.15 -1.50 -12.70
N ARG A 96 -21.46 -1.44 -14.01
CA ARG A 96 -22.18 -0.30 -14.61
C ARG A 96 -23.57 -0.10 -13.99
N ILE A 97 -24.33 -1.18 -13.78
CA ILE A 97 -25.65 -1.12 -13.14
C ILE A 97 -25.54 -0.59 -11.71
N VAL A 98 -24.64 -1.15 -10.90
CA VAL A 98 -24.43 -0.72 -9.51
C VAL A 98 -23.96 0.72 -9.45
N TRP A 99 -23.06 1.15 -10.35
CA TRP A 99 -22.61 2.54 -10.42
C TRP A 99 -23.74 3.50 -10.81
N GLY A 100 -24.55 3.13 -11.79
CA GLY A 100 -25.73 3.90 -12.18
C GLY A 100 -26.71 4.05 -11.03
N PHE A 101 -26.99 2.96 -10.33
CA PHE A 101 -27.85 2.96 -9.13
C PHE A 101 -27.29 3.86 -8.02
N LEU A 102 -26.02 3.71 -7.66
CA LEU A 102 -25.39 4.54 -6.63
C LEU A 102 -25.35 6.03 -7.01
N ARG A 103 -25.06 6.36 -8.27
CA ARG A 103 -25.12 7.76 -8.74
C ARG A 103 -26.53 8.33 -8.62
N SER A 104 -27.53 7.59 -9.02
CA SER A 104 -28.94 7.98 -8.89
C SER A 104 -29.32 8.14 -7.42
N PHE A 105 -28.94 7.19 -6.58
CA PHE A 105 -29.17 7.25 -5.13
C PHE A 105 -28.56 8.51 -4.52
N TYR A 106 -27.28 8.79 -4.77
CA TYR A 106 -26.63 10.00 -4.24
C TYR A 106 -27.23 11.28 -4.81
N LYS A 107 -27.64 11.29 -6.08
CA LYS A 107 -28.28 12.45 -6.71
C LYS A 107 -29.67 12.75 -6.10
N ILE A 108 -30.43 11.72 -5.77
CA ILE A 108 -31.80 11.85 -5.22
C ILE A 108 -31.76 12.22 -3.73
N PHE A 109 -30.96 11.50 -2.94
CA PHE A 109 -30.96 11.64 -1.48
C PHE A 109 -29.95 12.67 -0.95
N TYR A 110 -28.99 13.08 -1.76
CA TYR A 110 -27.95 14.03 -1.37
C TYR A 110 -27.73 15.06 -2.48
N ARG A 111 -27.49 16.30 -2.11
CA ARG A 111 -27.07 17.32 -3.06
C ARG A 111 -25.57 17.20 -3.27
N VAL A 112 -25.14 16.33 -4.17
CA VAL A 112 -23.73 16.08 -4.42
C VAL A 112 -23.16 17.16 -5.34
N LYS A 113 -22.07 17.81 -4.89
CA LYS A 113 -21.24 18.72 -5.70
C LYS A 113 -19.85 18.12 -5.82
N ILE A 114 -19.36 18.03 -7.04
CA ILE A 114 -18.03 17.49 -7.34
C ILE A 114 -17.18 18.60 -7.96
N GLU A 115 -15.97 18.76 -7.45
CA GLU A 115 -15.03 19.80 -7.86
C GLU A 115 -13.65 19.18 -8.09
N GLY A 116 -12.86 19.70 -9.04
CA GLY A 116 -11.46 19.34 -9.24
C GLY A 116 -11.21 17.98 -9.87
N THR A 117 -12.19 17.39 -10.57
CA THR A 117 -12.00 16.08 -11.24
C THR A 117 -10.90 16.09 -12.28
N GLU A 118 -10.59 17.24 -12.85
CA GLU A 118 -9.49 17.49 -13.78
C GLU A 118 -8.11 17.27 -13.15
N ASN A 119 -8.01 17.33 -11.84
CA ASN A 119 -6.78 17.06 -11.08
C ASN A 119 -6.44 15.57 -10.98
N VAL A 120 -7.40 14.67 -11.30
CA VAL A 120 -7.13 13.23 -11.32
C VAL A 120 -6.33 12.90 -12.57
N PRO A 121 -5.13 12.29 -12.45
CA PRO A 121 -4.29 11.95 -13.59
C PRO A 121 -5.05 11.12 -14.62
N LYS A 122 -5.01 11.50 -15.89
CA LYS A 122 -5.70 10.78 -16.99
C LYS A 122 -5.09 9.39 -17.21
N GLU A 123 -3.77 9.26 -16.99
CA GLU A 123 -2.99 8.05 -17.21
C GLU A 123 -2.06 7.78 -16.01
N GLY A 124 -1.45 6.61 -15.98
CA GLY A 124 -0.54 6.22 -14.90
C GLY A 124 -1.24 5.83 -13.61
N ALA A 125 -0.47 5.37 -12.64
CA ALA A 125 -0.98 5.07 -11.31
C ALA A 125 -1.03 6.33 -10.45
N PHE A 126 -1.95 6.37 -9.51
CA PHE A 126 -2.06 7.42 -8.50
C PHE A 126 -2.63 6.87 -7.21
N ILE A 127 -2.40 7.60 -6.11
CA ILE A 127 -2.93 7.25 -4.80
C ILE A 127 -3.96 8.31 -4.42
N LEU A 128 -5.22 7.90 -4.28
CA LEU A 128 -6.32 8.76 -3.88
C LEU A 128 -6.42 8.74 -2.36
N CYS A 129 -6.19 9.86 -1.70
CA CYS A 129 -6.23 9.98 -0.25
C CYS A 129 -7.32 10.95 0.18
N GLY A 130 -8.20 10.53 1.08
CA GLY A 130 -9.30 11.36 1.56
C GLY A 130 -9.59 11.22 3.05
N ASN A 131 -10.34 12.18 3.61
CA ASN A 131 -10.86 12.09 4.96
C ASN A 131 -12.01 11.08 5.04
N HIS A 132 -12.07 10.32 6.16
CA HIS A 132 -13.04 9.25 6.38
C HIS A 132 -14.23 9.73 7.21
N ILE A 133 -15.30 10.16 6.57
CA ILE A 133 -16.49 10.72 7.24
C ILE A 133 -17.37 9.64 7.84
N ASP A 134 -17.98 8.79 7.00
CA ASP A 134 -18.76 7.64 7.42
C ASP A 134 -18.84 6.59 6.29
N PHE A 135 -19.31 5.38 6.66
CA PHE A 135 -19.36 4.25 5.74
C PHE A 135 -20.28 4.50 4.51
N MET A 136 -21.38 5.23 4.69
CA MET A 136 -22.36 5.48 3.61
C MET A 136 -21.91 6.58 2.64
N LYS A 137 -21.02 7.47 3.06
CA LYS A 137 -20.58 8.63 2.25
C LYS A 137 -19.25 8.41 1.55
N VAL A 138 -18.40 7.51 2.05
CA VAL A 138 -17.14 7.14 1.38
C VAL A 138 -17.34 6.68 -0.08
N PRO A 139 -18.35 5.86 -0.42
CA PRO A 139 -18.57 5.45 -1.81
C PRO A 139 -18.78 6.59 -2.79
N VAL A 140 -19.21 7.78 -2.35
CA VAL A 140 -19.38 8.94 -3.24
C VAL A 140 -18.07 9.32 -3.93
N VAL A 141 -16.95 9.25 -3.22
CA VAL A 141 -15.62 9.54 -3.79
C VAL A 141 -15.28 8.56 -4.92
N VAL A 142 -15.63 7.28 -4.74
CA VAL A 142 -15.39 6.23 -5.75
C VAL A 142 -16.27 6.42 -6.97
N VAL A 143 -17.57 6.63 -6.71
CA VAL A 143 -18.61 6.68 -7.76
C VAL A 143 -18.44 7.87 -8.69
N TYR A 144 -17.92 8.97 -8.19
CA TYR A 144 -17.70 10.20 -8.97
C TYR A 144 -16.24 10.39 -9.41
N CYS A 145 -15.31 9.51 -9.03
CA CYS A 145 -13.96 9.55 -9.58
C CYS A 145 -13.99 9.25 -11.09
N PRO A 146 -13.31 10.03 -11.93
CA PRO A 146 -13.30 9.83 -13.37
C PRO A 146 -12.53 8.56 -13.79
N ARG A 147 -11.73 7.99 -12.89
CA ARG A 147 -10.93 6.79 -13.12
C ARG A 147 -11.26 5.70 -12.11
N LYS A 148 -11.01 4.45 -12.51
CA LYS A 148 -11.12 3.29 -11.63
C LYS A 148 -10.12 3.40 -10.48
N VAL A 149 -10.63 3.18 -9.25
CA VAL A 149 -9.85 3.21 -8.02
C VAL A 149 -10.19 1.97 -7.19
N SER A 150 -9.18 1.22 -6.79
CA SER A 150 -9.31 0.11 -5.85
C SER A 150 -9.10 0.62 -4.43
N PHE A 151 -10.05 0.37 -3.52
CA PHE A 151 -9.99 0.89 -2.15
C PHE A 151 -9.57 -0.16 -1.13
N MET A 152 -8.91 0.29 -0.07
CA MET A 152 -8.63 -0.54 1.09
C MET A 152 -9.84 -0.54 2.03
N GLY A 153 -10.40 -1.72 2.31
CA GLY A 153 -11.57 -1.89 3.19
C GLY A 153 -11.33 -2.91 4.30
N LYS A 154 -12.07 -2.77 5.40
CA LYS A 154 -12.00 -3.74 6.52
C LYS A 154 -12.35 -5.13 6.05
N ILE A 155 -11.56 -6.15 6.45
CA ILE A 155 -11.83 -7.55 6.12
C ILE A 155 -13.20 -8.02 6.65
N GLU A 156 -13.70 -7.44 7.74
CA GLU A 156 -15.01 -7.75 8.33
C GLU A 156 -16.18 -7.43 7.38
N LEU A 157 -16.03 -6.50 6.43
CA LEU A 157 -17.04 -6.21 5.41
C LEU A 157 -17.34 -7.43 4.56
N PHE A 158 -16.36 -8.29 4.33
CA PHE A 158 -16.48 -9.50 3.53
C PHE A 158 -17.17 -10.67 4.28
N ASN A 159 -17.53 -10.50 5.55
CA ASN A 159 -18.33 -11.46 6.29
C ASN A 159 -19.83 -11.44 5.84
N ASN A 160 -20.31 -10.30 5.35
CA ASN A 160 -21.62 -10.16 4.76
C ASN A 160 -21.54 -10.47 3.26
N PRO A 161 -22.33 -11.43 2.72
CA PRO A 161 -22.23 -11.85 1.32
C PRO A 161 -22.56 -10.72 0.32
N PHE A 162 -23.48 -9.83 0.68
CA PHE A 162 -23.83 -8.68 -0.17
C PHE A 162 -22.68 -7.67 -0.20
N LEU A 163 -22.10 -7.31 0.95
CA LEU A 163 -20.95 -6.41 1.02
C LEU A 163 -19.68 -7.02 0.40
N ALA A 164 -19.50 -8.34 0.53
CA ALA A 164 -18.43 -9.06 -0.15
C ALA A 164 -18.56 -8.93 -1.67
N ARG A 165 -19.79 -9.10 -2.21
CA ARG A 165 -20.00 -8.93 -3.65
C ARG A 165 -19.79 -7.50 -4.13
N LEU A 166 -20.23 -6.50 -3.36
CA LEU A 166 -19.92 -5.11 -3.66
C LEU A 166 -18.40 -4.85 -3.59
N GLY A 167 -17.72 -5.40 -2.58
CA GLY A 167 -16.27 -5.30 -2.47
C GLY A 167 -15.54 -5.88 -3.69
N GLU A 168 -16.01 -7.02 -4.20
CA GLU A 168 -15.47 -7.60 -5.45
C GLU A 168 -15.73 -6.69 -6.66
N LEU A 169 -16.94 -6.12 -6.80
CA LEU A 169 -17.29 -5.23 -7.91
C LEU A 169 -16.50 -3.92 -7.90
N PHE A 170 -16.11 -3.43 -6.72
CA PHE A 170 -15.34 -2.19 -6.56
C PHE A 170 -13.85 -2.44 -6.32
N ASP A 171 -13.37 -3.67 -6.51
CA ASP A 171 -11.97 -4.07 -6.29
C ASP A 171 -11.44 -3.65 -4.91
N VAL A 172 -12.26 -3.82 -3.86
CA VAL A 172 -11.90 -3.47 -2.50
C VAL A 172 -10.87 -4.46 -1.97
N ILE A 173 -9.70 -3.95 -1.57
CA ILE A 173 -8.62 -4.72 -0.97
C ILE A 173 -8.95 -4.97 0.51
N PRO A 174 -9.18 -6.22 0.94
CA PRO A 174 -9.44 -6.51 2.35
C PRO A 174 -8.21 -6.28 3.22
N VAL A 175 -8.38 -5.54 4.32
CA VAL A 175 -7.30 -5.20 5.26
C VAL A 175 -7.63 -5.71 6.66
N LYS A 176 -6.70 -6.43 7.27
CA LYS A 176 -6.75 -6.84 8.68
C LYS A 176 -6.26 -5.68 9.55
N ARG A 177 -7.12 -5.19 10.46
CA ARG A 177 -6.73 -4.10 11.38
C ARG A 177 -5.89 -4.61 12.55
N GLY A 178 -5.05 -3.74 13.11
CA GLY A 178 -4.28 -4.01 14.33
C GLY A 178 -2.90 -4.62 14.12
N LYS A 179 -2.57 -5.09 12.90
CA LYS A 179 -1.24 -5.61 12.54
C LYS A 179 -0.82 -5.05 11.19
N GLN A 180 0.49 -5.10 10.88
CA GLN A 180 0.95 -4.82 9.52
C GLN A 180 0.42 -5.91 8.58
N ASP A 181 -0.49 -5.54 7.68
CA ASP A 181 -1.07 -6.47 6.72
C ASP A 181 -0.23 -6.48 5.43
N VAL A 182 0.75 -7.37 5.40
CA VAL A 182 1.68 -7.54 4.27
C VAL A 182 0.92 -7.94 2.98
N ASP A 183 -0.16 -8.72 3.10
CA ASP A 183 -0.95 -9.14 1.94
C ASP A 183 -1.73 -7.96 1.34
N ALA A 184 -2.33 -7.12 2.18
CA ALA A 184 -2.96 -5.90 1.70
C ALA A 184 -1.95 -4.95 1.04
N MET A 185 -0.74 -4.83 1.61
CA MET A 185 0.34 -4.04 1.03
C MET A 185 0.77 -4.57 -0.35
N LYS A 186 0.99 -5.89 -0.49
CA LYS A 186 1.33 -6.53 -1.78
C LYS A 186 0.25 -6.28 -2.84
N LYS A 187 -1.03 -6.43 -2.47
CA LYS A 187 -2.18 -6.18 -3.35
C LYS A 187 -2.24 -4.73 -3.79
N SER A 188 -2.01 -3.79 -2.87
CA SER A 188 -1.95 -2.36 -3.17
C SER A 188 -0.84 -2.02 -4.15
N LEU A 189 0.37 -2.58 -3.96
CA LEU A 189 1.48 -2.42 -4.91
C LEU A 189 1.14 -3.02 -6.28
N LYS A 190 0.44 -4.17 -6.34
CA LYS A 190 -0.01 -4.77 -7.61
C LYS A 190 -0.97 -3.83 -8.37
N VAL A 191 -1.89 -3.16 -7.67
CA VAL A 191 -2.80 -2.15 -8.26
C VAL A 191 -2.00 -1.00 -8.86
N LEU A 192 -1.06 -0.43 -8.12
CA LEU A 192 -0.23 0.68 -8.59
C LEU A 192 0.66 0.28 -9.77
N ASN A 193 1.24 -0.93 -9.75
CA ASN A 193 2.02 -1.47 -10.86
C ASN A 193 1.17 -1.70 -12.13
N SER A 194 -0.14 -1.92 -11.99
CA SER A 194 -1.10 -2.03 -13.11
C SER A 194 -1.56 -0.67 -13.63
N LYS A 195 -0.92 0.44 -13.23
CA LYS A 195 -1.24 1.82 -13.63
C LYS A 195 -2.68 2.24 -13.26
N GLU A 196 -3.24 1.69 -12.18
CA GLU A 196 -4.57 2.02 -11.69
C GLU A 196 -4.51 2.92 -10.43
N GLY A 197 -5.66 3.48 -10.06
CA GLY A 197 -5.81 4.25 -8.82
C GLY A 197 -5.91 3.35 -7.59
N LEU A 198 -5.25 3.74 -6.51
CA LEU A 198 -5.35 3.12 -5.19
C LEU A 198 -5.95 4.12 -4.20
N GLY A 199 -7.09 3.79 -3.60
CA GLY A 199 -7.75 4.64 -2.61
C GLY A 199 -7.39 4.24 -1.18
N ILE A 200 -6.94 5.19 -0.39
CA ILE A 200 -6.56 5.01 1.01
C ILE A 200 -7.20 6.11 1.85
N PHE A 201 -7.78 5.73 2.99
CA PHE A 201 -8.19 6.66 4.03
C PHE A 201 -7.17 6.61 5.17
N PRO A 202 -6.26 7.59 5.26
CA PRO A 202 -5.10 7.53 6.17
C PRO A 202 -5.48 7.49 7.66
N GLU A 203 -6.66 8.01 8.00
CA GLU A 203 -7.22 7.93 9.36
C GLU A 203 -7.45 6.48 9.81
N GLY A 204 -7.66 5.56 8.88
CA GLY A 204 -7.92 4.15 9.14
C GLY A 204 -9.20 3.87 9.94
N THR A 205 -9.96 4.89 10.32
CA THR A 205 -11.24 4.79 11.02
C THR A 205 -12.15 5.96 10.64
N THR A 206 -13.46 5.78 10.82
CA THR A 206 -14.46 6.83 10.57
C THR A 206 -14.27 7.97 11.56
N LYS A 207 -14.20 9.20 11.04
CA LYS A 207 -13.99 10.41 11.82
C LYS A 207 -12.73 10.36 12.71
N GLY A 208 -11.65 9.78 12.18
CA GLY A 208 -10.41 9.64 12.92
C GLY A 208 -9.81 10.98 13.32
N LEU A 209 -9.82 11.97 12.42
CA LEU A 209 -9.34 13.33 12.67
C LEU A 209 -10.14 14.01 13.80
N GLU A 210 -11.47 13.97 13.73
CA GLU A 210 -12.35 14.54 14.78
C GLU A 210 -12.12 13.87 16.16
N LYS A 211 -11.62 12.63 16.18
CA LYS A 211 -11.34 11.84 17.39
C LYS A 211 -9.89 11.91 17.86
N GLY A 212 -9.05 12.71 17.21
CA GLY A 212 -7.62 12.80 17.53
C GLY A 212 -6.84 11.51 17.25
N VAL A 213 -7.33 10.64 16.36
CA VAL A 213 -6.63 9.39 16.01
C VAL A 213 -5.41 9.71 15.16
N LYS A 214 -4.25 9.16 15.56
CA LYS A 214 -3.00 9.32 14.81
C LYS A 214 -3.14 8.78 13.40
N VAL A 215 -2.83 9.62 12.42
CA VAL A 215 -2.81 9.27 10.99
C VAL A 215 -1.73 8.22 10.71
N LYS A 216 -2.00 7.32 9.79
CA LYS A 216 -1.08 6.25 9.40
C LYS A 216 -0.26 6.63 8.17
N ASN A 217 1.02 6.34 8.18
CA ASN A 217 1.95 6.64 7.09
C ASN A 217 1.80 5.69 5.87
N GLY A 218 0.76 4.86 5.81
CA GLY A 218 0.59 3.86 4.74
C GLY A 218 0.48 4.46 3.34
N ALA A 219 -0.21 5.58 3.20
CA ALA A 219 -0.34 6.28 1.92
C ALA A 219 1.00 6.91 1.49
N ALA A 220 1.69 7.60 2.40
CA ALA A 220 3.02 8.14 2.18
C ALA A 220 4.03 7.04 1.81
N PHE A 221 4.00 5.91 2.53
CA PHE A 221 4.84 4.75 2.22
C PHE A 221 4.62 4.25 0.79
N MET A 222 3.36 4.11 0.33
CA MET A 222 3.06 3.69 -1.03
C MET A 222 3.55 4.69 -2.06
N ALA A 223 3.34 6.00 -1.82
CA ALA A 223 3.80 7.06 -2.70
C ALA A 223 5.32 7.06 -2.85
N LEU A 224 6.05 7.09 -1.74
CA LEU A 224 7.51 7.12 -1.74
C LEU A 224 8.14 5.84 -2.28
N ARG A 225 7.53 4.68 -2.04
CA ARG A 225 8.03 3.40 -2.56
C ARG A 225 7.85 3.27 -4.07
N THR A 226 6.74 3.77 -4.60
CA THR A 226 6.39 3.59 -6.03
C THR A 226 6.74 4.80 -6.87
N GLY A 227 6.85 6.00 -6.28
CA GLY A 227 7.01 7.27 -6.98
C GLY A 227 5.71 7.74 -7.66
N ASN A 228 4.56 7.19 -7.26
CA ASN A 228 3.28 7.62 -7.80
C ASN A 228 2.73 8.83 -7.05
N PRO A 229 2.08 9.78 -7.73
CA PRO A 229 1.53 10.98 -7.12
C PRO A 229 0.34 10.67 -6.21
N ILE A 230 0.14 11.52 -5.20
CA ILE A 230 -1.04 11.50 -4.33
C ILE A 230 -2.06 12.52 -4.86
N VAL A 231 -3.31 12.10 -4.99
CA VAL A 231 -4.47 12.97 -5.24
C VAL A 231 -5.21 13.14 -3.91
N PRO A 232 -5.07 14.27 -3.23
CA PRO A 232 -5.80 14.53 -1.99
C PRO A 232 -7.26 14.82 -2.29
N VAL A 233 -8.18 14.30 -1.47
CA VAL A 233 -9.62 14.51 -1.61
C VAL A 233 -10.22 14.95 -0.30
N GLY A 234 -10.85 16.10 -0.31
CA GLY A 234 -11.67 16.59 0.80
C GLY A 234 -13.15 16.25 0.59
N VAL A 235 -13.77 15.64 1.58
CA VAL A 235 -15.22 15.40 1.59
C VAL A 235 -15.85 16.19 2.73
N GLU A 236 -16.67 17.14 2.37
CA GLU A 236 -17.46 17.98 3.28
C GLU A 236 -18.91 17.54 3.28
N VAL A 237 -19.51 17.43 4.45
CA VAL A 237 -20.94 17.04 4.60
C VAL A 237 -21.64 17.98 5.54
N THR A 238 -22.72 18.62 5.06
CA THR A 238 -23.56 19.43 5.92
C THR A 238 -24.46 18.57 6.81
N LYS A 239 -24.65 18.95 8.08
CA LYS A 239 -25.39 18.19 9.11
C LYS A 239 -26.92 18.24 8.96
N LYS A 240 -27.49 18.75 7.85
CA LYS A 240 -28.95 18.94 7.67
C LYS A 240 -29.61 17.74 6.99
N PRO A 241 -30.92 17.49 7.17
CA PRO A 241 -31.67 16.58 6.33
C PRO A 241 -31.46 16.95 4.86
N PHE A 242 -31.35 15.96 3.97
CA PHE A 242 -30.91 16.16 2.57
C PHE A 242 -29.54 16.86 2.49
N SER A 243 -28.60 16.35 3.28
CA SER A 243 -27.27 16.94 3.43
C SER A 243 -26.56 17.10 2.09
N LYS A 244 -25.96 18.27 1.89
CA LYS A 244 -25.07 18.50 0.77
C LYS A 244 -23.76 17.76 1.01
N ILE A 245 -23.32 17.01 0.02
CA ILE A 245 -22.00 16.37 0.00
C ILE A 245 -21.17 17.11 -1.05
N ILE A 246 -20.05 17.67 -0.62
CA ILE A 246 -19.10 18.30 -1.53
C ILE A 246 -17.84 17.44 -1.54
N VAL A 247 -17.44 16.99 -2.73
CA VAL A 247 -16.19 16.24 -2.92
C VAL A 247 -15.25 17.11 -3.74
N ARG A 248 -14.08 17.42 -3.19
CA ARG A 248 -13.06 18.23 -3.85
C ARG A 248 -11.82 17.40 -4.07
N TYR A 249 -11.48 17.16 -5.34
CA TYR A 249 -10.20 16.56 -5.74
C TYR A 249 -9.16 17.67 -5.82
N GLY A 250 -8.17 17.64 -4.95
CA GLY A 250 -7.10 18.62 -4.91
C GLY A 250 -6.05 18.39 -6.00
N LYS A 251 -5.16 19.36 -6.18
CA LYS A 251 -4.01 19.20 -7.07
C LYS A 251 -3.15 18.00 -6.62
N THR A 252 -2.58 17.30 -7.58
CA THR A 252 -1.67 16.18 -7.29
C THR A 252 -0.44 16.65 -6.52
N LEU A 253 -0.10 15.88 -5.50
CA LEU A 253 1.13 16.05 -4.73
C LEU A 253 2.14 15.03 -5.25
N ASP A 254 3.24 15.51 -5.81
CA ASP A 254 4.30 14.67 -6.36
C ASP A 254 5.51 14.67 -5.40
N TYR A 255 5.87 13.46 -4.95
CA TYR A 255 7.00 13.20 -4.08
C TYR A 255 8.00 12.24 -4.71
N SER A 256 8.02 12.15 -6.04
CA SER A 256 8.89 11.24 -6.79
C SER A 256 10.37 11.46 -6.50
N GLN A 257 10.78 12.69 -6.13
CA GLN A 257 12.14 13.03 -5.70
C GLN A 257 12.58 12.30 -4.42
N TYR A 258 11.64 11.86 -3.57
CA TYR A 258 11.92 11.09 -2.35
C TYR A 258 11.73 9.57 -2.56
N LYS A 259 11.62 9.10 -3.81
CA LYS A 259 11.39 7.69 -4.11
C LYS A 259 12.51 6.81 -3.55
N SER A 260 12.13 5.82 -2.72
CA SER A 260 13.06 4.88 -2.10
C SER A 260 12.39 3.51 -1.89
N LYS A 261 13.20 2.43 -1.95
CA LYS A 261 12.74 1.08 -1.57
C LYS A 261 12.45 0.98 -0.07
N THR A 262 13.14 1.75 0.74
CA THR A 262 13.03 1.85 2.19
C THR A 262 12.91 3.32 2.58
N PRO A 263 11.70 3.94 2.46
CA PRO A 263 11.53 5.34 2.79
C PRO A 263 11.88 5.63 4.25
N GLU A 264 12.63 6.70 4.46
CA GLU A 264 13.01 7.19 5.78
C GLU A 264 11.79 7.71 6.55
N LYS A 265 11.83 7.58 7.88
CA LYS A 265 10.73 7.99 8.75
C LYS A 265 10.41 9.47 8.61
N GLU A 266 11.44 10.32 8.50
CA GLU A 266 11.30 11.77 8.35
C GLU A 266 10.49 12.13 7.08
N ASN A 267 10.85 11.53 5.94
CA ASN A 267 10.14 11.73 4.68
C ASN A 267 8.70 11.18 4.73
N LEU A 268 8.47 10.05 5.42
CA LEU A 268 7.13 9.51 5.63
C LEU A 268 6.26 10.47 6.45
N ASP A 269 6.79 11.01 7.54
CA ASP A 269 6.07 11.92 8.42
C ASP A 269 5.80 13.25 7.70
N LYS A 270 6.79 13.80 6.97
CA LYS A 270 6.64 15.00 6.13
C LYS A 270 5.50 14.84 5.12
N VAL A 271 5.56 13.81 4.28
CA VAL A 271 4.55 13.55 3.23
C VAL A 271 3.18 13.32 3.85
N THR A 272 3.11 12.61 4.97
CA THR A 272 1.83 12.38 5.67
C THR A 272 1.22 13.68 6.17
N ASN A 273 2.01 14.58 6.78
CA ASN A 273 1.54 15.85 7.29
C ASN A 273 1.05 16.78 6.17
N GLU A 274 1.86 16.99 5.12
CA GLU A 274 1.51 17.83 3.97
C GLU A 274 0.23 17.32 3.26
N MET A 275 0.12 16.02 3.06
CA MET A 275 -1.07 15.39 2.50
C MET A 275 -2.30 15.64 3.38
N MET A 276 -2.18 15.48 4.70
CA MET A 276 -3.30 15.65 5.62
C MET A 276 -3.73 17.10 5.75
N GLU A 277 -2.81 18.05 5.81
CA GLU A 277 -3.12 19.49 5.78
C GLU A 277 -3.92 19.84 4.53
N THR A 278 -3.50 19.33 3.37
CA THR A 278 -4.22 19.54 2.11
C THR A 278 -5.64 18.93 2.16
N ILE A 279 -5.80 17.72 2.68
CA ILE A 279 -7.12 17.05 2.82
C ILE A 279 -8.03 17.84 3.78
N ILE A 280 -7.51 18.29 4.90
CA ILE A 280 -8.25 19.10 5.91
C ILE A 280 -8.74 20.40 5.28
N GLY A 281 -7.88 21.12 4.55
CA GLY A 281 -8.25 22.32 3.84
C GLY A 281 -9.33 22.09 2.78
N LEU A 282 -9.21 21.03 1.98
CA LEU A 282 -10.21 20.66 0.98
C LEU A 282 -11.55 20.26 1.58
N ALA A 283 -11.55 19.66 2.76
CA ALA A 283 -12.75 19.22 3.47
C ALA A 283 -13.41 20.36 4.30
N ASN A 284 -12.80 21.54 4.36
CA ASN A 284 -13.20 22.64 5.23
C ASN A 284 -13.37 22.20 6.71
N LEU A 285 -12.47 21.35 7.18
CA LEU A 285 -12.46 20.92 8.57
C LEU A 285 -11.68 21.95 9.40
N HIS A 286 -12.36 22.58 10.34
CA HIS A 286 -11.73 23.39 11.38
C HIS A 286 -11.42 22.46 12.56
N LEU A 287 -10.16 21.97 12.63
CA LEU A 287 -9.66 21.07 13.67
C LEU A 287 -8.86 21.86 14.70
#